data_0ae5ae0df90460934c9a27b6c1c22579
#
_entry.id   0ae5ae0df90460934c9a27b6c1c22579
#
_cell.length_a   1.000
_cell.length_b   1.000
_cell.length_c   1.000
_cell.angle_alpha   90.00
_cell.angle_beta   90.00
_cell.angle_gamma   90.00
#
_symmetry.space_group_name_H-M   'P 1'
#
loop_
_entity.id
_entity.type
_entity.pdbx_description
1 polymer ?
#
loop_
_entity_poly.entity_id
_entity_poly.type
_entity_poly.pdbx_seq_one_letter_code
_entity_poly.pdbx_strand_id
1 'polypeptide(L)'
;MGKLNPKQVENLNKPGTYEDGEGLRLVVKESGRKSWLLRFQLSGRHREMGLGSYPQVSLKEARLEASSKRRQLIDGIDPLAARDAERAAQREVLRAEAGKKLTFEALAKDYCETHGKDWSDKWRKGWLRKLELYAFARIGKLTTCQIDTEQVLNVLRPIWSVKTRTADEVRGQIEQILDAAKAHGLRQGDNPARWRGHLDNLLNRTEKRKARKRQHFAAMHWADVPSLMTKLQQDLSPPSIALQLLILTGARSHMVRFARWEEFDLTANTWSLPDERMKTRVAFIIPLAEDVTALLKGIPRIGDCSGQPIPDSGLSFSSATAGGSPSLN
;
A
#
# COMPACT_ATOMS: atom_id res chain seq x y z
N MET A 1 -35.09 -22.60 43.58
CA MET A 1 -36.06 -21.52 43.34
C MET A 1 -35.33 -20.20 43.31
N GLY A 2 -35.70 -19.30 42.36
CA GLY A 2 -35.08 -17.99 42.26
C GLY A 2 -35.43 -17.11 43.49
N LYS A 3 -34.45 -16.32 43.96
CA LYS A 3 -34.58 -15.49 45.16
C LYS A 3 -35.21 -14.12 44.89
N LEU A 4 -35.14 -13.64 43.63
CA LEU A 4 -35.68 -12.35 43.19
C LEU A 4 -37.05 -12.50 42.58
N ASN A 5 -37.90 -11.46 42.71
CA ASN A 5 -39.15 -11.35 41.99
C ASN A 5 -39.15 -10.11 41.06
N PRO A 6 -40.04 -10.02 40.04
CA PRO A 6 -40.01 -8.92 39.08
C PRO A 6 -40.15 -7.54 39.71
N LYS A 7 -40.99 -7.38 40.73
CA LYS A 7 -41.14 -6.11 41.45
C LYS A 7 -39.88 -5.71 42.22
N GLN A 8 -39.18 -6.70 42.82
CA GLN A 8 -37.91 -6.41 43.47
C GLN A 8 -36.84 -5.94 42.46
N VAL A 9 -36.73 -6.62 41.30
CA VAL A 9 -35.76 -6.23 40.23
C VAL A 9 -36.03 -4.81 39.75
N GLU A 10 -37.28 -4.42 39.61
CA GLU A 10 -37.68 -3.07 39.21
C GLU A 10 -37.26 -2.02 40.23
N ASN A 11 -37.49 -2.29 41.54
CA ASN A 11 -37.27 -1.35 42.62
C ASN A 11 -35.84 -1.33 43.19
N LEU A 12 -34.96 -2.25 42.78
CA LEU A 12 -33.56 -2.32 43.23
C LEU A 12 -32.74 -1.23 42.54
N ASN A 13 -32.58 -0.06 43.22
CA ASN A 13 -31.76 1.04 42.71
C ASN A 13 -30.43 1.22 43.43
N LYS A 14 -30.23 0.52 44.53
CA LYS A 14 -28.97 0.59 45.29
C LYS A 14 -27.86 -0.17 44.56
N PRO A 15 -26.70 0.42 44.31
CA PRO A 15 -25.56 -0.26 43.72
C PRO A 15 -25.17 -1.51 44.50
N GLY A 16 -24.94 -2.61 43.78
CA GLY A 16 -24.58 -3.90 44.39
C GLY A 16 -24.90 -5.09 43.52
N THR A 17 -24.56 -6.28 44.01
CA THR A 17 -24.80 -7.56 43.33
C THR A 17 -25.85 -8.34 44.12
N TYR A 18 -26.92 -8.72 43.44
CA TYR A 18 -28.06 -9.42 44.01
C TYR A 18 -28.19 -10.80 43.39
N GLU A 19 -28.14 -11.83 44.21
CA GLU A 19 -28.20 -13.20 43.75
C GLU A 19 -29.62 -13.69 43.59
N ASP A 20 -29.92 -14.24 42.38
CA ASP A 20 -31.22 -14.91 42.14
C ASP A 20 -31.15 -16.42 42.46
N GLY A 21 -29.98 -17.00 42.39
CA GLY A 21 -29.72 -18.43 42.62
C GLY A 21 -29.05 -19.10 41.45
N GLU A 22 -28.47 -20.25 41.70
CA GLU A 22 -27.78 -21.08 40.69
C GLU A 22 -26.76 -20.30 39.85
N GLY A 23 -26.06 -19.31 40.45
CA GLY A 23 -25.07 -18.48 39.81
C GLY A 23 -25.64 -17.28 39.01
N LEU A 24 -26.97 -17.14 38.89
CA LEU A 24 -27.56 -15.95 38.26
C LEU A 24 -27.56 -14.77 39.24
N ARG A 25 -27.11 -13.63 38.79
CA ARG A 25 -26.96 -12.40 39.55
C ARG A 25 -27.47 -11.19 38.80
N LEU A 26 -28.12 -10.27 39.49
CA LEU A 26 -28.39 -8.91 39.02
C LEU A 26 -27.33 -7.96 39.58
N VAL A 27 -26.62 -7.29 38.72
CA VAL A 27 -25.66 -6.23 39.10
C VAL A 27 -26.26 -4.88 38.82
N VAL A 28 -26.34 -4.05 39.85
CA VAL A 28 -26.78 -2.65 39.76
C VAL A 28 -25.53 -1.79 39.91
N LYS A 29 -25.21 -0.99 38.89
CA LYS A 29 -24.07 -0.05 38.91
C LYS A 29 -24.46 1.26 39.60
N GLU A 30 -23.47 2.06 39.97
CA GLU A 30 -23.70 3.41 40.56
C GLU A 30 -24.51 4.32 39.62
N SER A 31 -24.40 4.11 38.30
CA SER A 31 -25.20 4.81 37.27
C SER A 31 -26.67 4.37 37.22
N GLY A 32 -27.11 3.47 38.09
CA GLY A 32 -28.49 2.88 38.10
C GLY A 32 -28.69 1.81 37.01
N ARG A 33 -27.72 1.54 36.13
CA ARG A 33 -27.83 0.50 35.11
C ARG A 33 -27.80 -0.88 35.74
N LYS A 34 -28.77 -1.72 35.36
CA LYS A 34 -28.94 -3.10 35.83
C LYS A 34 -28.55 -4.07 34.75
N SER A 35 -27.77 -5.11 35.09
CA SER A 35 -27.34 -6.14 34.13
C SER A 35 -27.33 -7.53 34.76
N TRP A 36 -27.70 -8.52 33.97
CA TRP A 36 -27.69 -9.93 34.38
C TRP A 36 -26.35 -10.55 34.14
N LEU A 37 -25.82 -11.25 35.13
CA LEU A 37 -24.57 -12.03 35.09
C LEU A 37 -24.84 -13.47 35.51
N LEU A 38 -24.25 -14.42 34.79
CA LEU A 38 -24.16 -15.80 35.19
C LEU A 38 -22.75 -16.11 35.66
N ARG A 39 -22.59 -16.47 36.93
CA ARG A 39 -21.33 -17.00 37.46
C ARG A 39 -21.36 -18.52 37.39
N PHE A 40 -20.31 -19.11 36.83
CA PHE A 40 -20.17 -20.57 36.72
C PHE A 40 -18.72 -20.99 36.94
N GLN A 41 -18.52 -22.28 37.18
CA GLN A 41 -17.20 -22.87 37.33
C GLN A 41 -16.91 -23.77 36.12
N LEU A 42 -15.74 -23.62 35.52
CA LEU A 42 -15.25 -24.48 34.46
C LEU A 42 -13.79 -24.83 34.72
N SER A 43 -13.46 -26.13 34.73
CA SER A 43 -12.10 -26.62 34.99
C SER A 43 -11.47 -26.03 36.27
N GLY A 44 -12.25 -25.96 37.35
CA GLY A 44 -11.79 -25.43 38.66
C GLY A 44 -11.72 -23.90 38.76
N ARG A 45 -11.98 -23.16 37.69
CA ARG A 45 -11.94 -21.69 37.67
C ARG A 45 -13.33 -21.08 37.64
N HIS A 46 -13.55 -20.05 38.43
CA HIS A 46 -14.75 -19.23 38.35
C HIS A 46 -14.70 -18.28 37.16
N ARG A 47 -15.80 -18.24 36.42
CA ARG A 47 -15.99 -17.35 35.28
C ARG A 47 -17.34 -16.67 35.38
N GLU A 48 -17.48 -15.50 34.74
CA GLU A 48 -18.72 -14.74 34.69
C GLU A 48 -19.08 -14.41 33.22
N MET A 49 -20.35 -14.52 32.90
CA MET A 49 -20.90 -14.22 31.58
C MET A 49 -22.07 -13.27 31.70
N GLY A 50 -22.04 -12.16 30.98
CA GLY A 50 -23.19 -11.24 30.86
C GLY A 50 -24.30 -11.85 30.01
N LEU A 51 -25.52 -11.83 30.54
CA LEU A 51 -26.74 -12.32 29.86
C LEU A 51 -27.60 -11.19 29.29
N GLY A 52 -27.26 -9.91 29.55
CA GLY A 52 -27.99 -8.75 29.04
C GLY A 52 -28.33 -7.73 30.11
N SER A 53 -28.94 -6.63 29.69
CA SER A 53 -29.32 -5.51 30.57
C SER A 53 -30.84 -5.52 30.82
N TYR A 54 -31.23 -5.22 32.06
CA TYR A 54 -32.60 -4.91 32.39
C TYR A 54 -32.91 -3.46 32.01
N PRO A 55 -34.09 -3.14 31.44
CA PRO A 55 -35.28 -4.00 31.27
C PRO A 55 -35.32 -4.80 29.97
N GLN A 56 -34.34 -4.68 29.08
CA GLN A 56 -34.32 -5.39 27.78
C GLN A 56 -34.38 -6.90 27.94
N VAL A 57 -33.74 -7.43 29.00
CA VAL A 57 -33.83 -8.83 29.39
C VAL A 57 -34.57 -8.87 30.73
N SER A 58 -35.76 -9.43 30.74
CA SER A 58 -36.55 -9.64 31.96
C SER A 58 -35.97 -10.72 32.86
N LEU A 59 -36.40 -10.79 34.12
CA LEU A 59 -35.97 -11.84 35.05
C LEU A 59 -36.28 -13.26 34.49
N LYS A 60 -37.43 -13.42 33.83
CA LYS A 60 -37.85 -14.68 33.22
C LYS A 60 -36.87 -15.11 32.11
N GLU A 61 -36.54 -14.19 31.22
CA GLU A 61 -35.59 -14.43 30.11
C GLU A 61 -34.19 -14.69 30.63
N ALA A 62 -33.73 -13.93 31.64
CA ALA A 62 -32.43 -14.15 32.25
C ALA A 62 -32.30 -15.57 32.88
N ARG A 63 -33.37 -16.06 33.50
CA ARG A 63 -33.42 -17.43 34.06
C ARG A 63 -33.41 -18.49 32.98
N LEU A 64 -34.12 -18.29 31.88
CA LEU A 64 -34.12 -19.20 30.72
C LEU A 64 -32.73 -19.28 30.09
N GLU A 65 -32.12 -18.11 29.86
CA GLU A 65 -30.77 -18.02 29.28
C GLU A 65 -29.74 -18.67 30.21
N ALA A 66 -29.79 -18.38 31.51
CA ALA A 66 -28.91 -18.99 32.50
C ALA A 66 -29.06 -20.53 32.52
N SER A 67 -30.31 -21.04 32.42
CA SER A 67 -30.57 -22.48 32.36
C SER A 67 -29.98 -23.11 31.09
N SER A 68 -30.15 -22.45 29.94
CA SER A 68 -29.53 -22.87 28.66
C SER A 68 -28.02 -22.95 28.75
N LYS A 69 -27.35 -21.91 29.30
CA LYS A 69 -25.89 -21.89 29.45
C LYS A 69 -25.39 -22.96 30.46
N ARG A 70 -26.13 -23.23 31.52
CA ARG A 70 -25.80 -24.34 32.43
C ARG A 70 -25.89 -25.71 31.76
N ARG A 71 -26.87 -25.92 30.88
CA ARG A 71 -26.96 -27.14 30.09
C ARG A 71 -25.73 -27.30 29.20
N GLN A 72 -25.29 -26.24 28.52
CA GLN A 72 -24.05 -26.26 27.72
C GLN A 72 -22.84 -26.68 28.58
N LEU A 73 -22.74 -26.17 29.82
CA LEU A 73 -21.67 -26.58 30.76
C LEU A 73 -21.73 -28.04 31.15
N ILE A 74 -22.93 -28.62 31.34
CA ILE A 74 -23.12 -30.05 31.61
C ILE A 74 -22.67 -30.89 30.42
N ASP A 75 -22.95 -30.41 29.19
CA ASP A 75 -22.53 -31.05 27.94
C ASP A 75 -21.04 -30.83 27.63
N GLY A 76 -20.27 -30.20 28.55
CA GLY A 76 -18.83 -29.96 28.42
C GLY A 76 -18.47 -28.77 27.51
N ILE A 77 -19.45 -27.99 27.11
CA ILE A 77 -19.25 -26.83 26.21
C ILE A 77 -19.05 -25.56 27.05
N ASP A 78 -17.94 -24.84 26.79
CA ASP A 78 -17.73 -23.50 27.38
C ASP A 78 -18.65 -22.45 26.72
N PRO A 79 -19.64 -21.87 27.46
CA PRO A 79 -20.56 -20.92 26.87
C PRO A 79 -19.92 -19.63 26.36
N LEU A 80 -18.78 -19.22 26.94
CA LEU A 80 -18.01 -18.07 26.48
C LEU A 80 -17.31 -18.36 25.15
N ALA A 81 -16.66 -19.50 25.05
CA ALA A 81 -16.02 -19.94 23.80
C ALA A 81 -17.05 -20.16 22.68
N ALA A 82 -18.20 -20.76 22.97
CA ALA A 82 -19.27 -20.93 22.00
C ALA A 82 -19.81 -19.59 21.49
N ARG A 83 -20.06 -18.61 22.38
CA ARG A 83 -20.51 -17.27 22.00
C ARG A 83 -19.47 -16.53 21.17
N ASP A 84 -18.20 -16.63 21.51
CA ASP A 84 -17.13 -15.95 20.81
C ASP A 84 -16.90 -16.59 19.42
N ALA A 85 -17.05 -17.91 19.28
CA ALA A 85 -17.05 -18.61 18.00
C ALA A 85 -18.24 -18.17 17.10
N GLU A 86 -19.45 -18.10 17.67
CA GLU A 86 -20.64 -17.62 16.96
C GLU A 86 -20.49 -16.17 16.46
N ARG A 87 -19.97 -15.28 17.32
CA ARG A 87 -19.64 -13.89 16.93
C ARG A 87 -18.57 -13.83 15.87
N ALA A 88 -17.56 -14.68 15.94
CA ALA A 88 -16.53 -14.75 14.90
C ALA A 88 -17.13 -15.22 13.57
N ALA A 89 -17.98 -16.26 13.58
CA ALA A 89 -18.68 -16.74 12.40
C ALA A 89 -19.61 -15.66 11.78
N GLN A 90 -20.39 -14.96 12.60
CA GLN A 90 -21.23 -13.86 12.14
C GLN A 90 -20.40 -12.71 11.50
N ARG A 91 -19.26 -12.34 12.11
CA ARG A 91 -18.35 -11.34 11.53
C ARG A 91 -17.78 -11.80 10.20
N GLU A 92 -17.47 -13.07 10.05
CA GLU A 92 -16.96 -13.64 8.81
C GLU A 92 -18.02 -13.58 7.70
N VAL A 93 -19.26 -13.95 8.01
CA VAL A 93 -20.40 -13.84 7.07
C VAL A 93 -20.60 -12.39 6.63
N LEU A 94 -20.63 -11.43 7.56
CA LEU A 94 -20.79 -10.00 7.24
C LEU A 94 -19.61 -9.46 6.39
N ARG A 95 -18.40 -9.90 6.66
CA ARG A 95 -17.22 -9.56 5.84
C ARG A 95 -17.30 -10.15 4.44
N ALA A 96 -17.72 -11.40 4.33
CA ALA A 96 -17.92 -12.04 3.03
C ALA A 96 -19.03 -11.36 2.21
N GLU A 97 -20.11 -10.91 2.85
CA GLU A 97 -21.17 -10.12 2.19
C GLU A 97 -20.67 -8.73 1.77
N ALA A 98 -19.90 -8.06 2.58
CA ALA A 98 -19.26 -6.79 2.22
C ALA A 98 -18.30 -6.99 1.02
N GLY A 99 -17.54 -8.08 1.00
CA GLY A 99 -16.68 -8.45 -0.11
C GLY A 99 -17.42 -8.70 -1.42
N LYS A 100 -18.67 -9.19 -1.34
CA LYS A 100 -19.54 -9.36 -2.52
C LYS A 100 -19.99 -8.05 -3.17
N LYS A 101 -19.86 -6.93 -2.48
CA LYS A 101 -20.25 -5.59 -2.99
C LYS A 101 -19.07 -4.77 -3.48
N LEU A 102 -17.85 -5.11 -3.06
CA LEU A 102 -16.66 -4.32 -3.37
C LEU A 102 -16.02 -4.79 -4.68
N THR A 103 -15.92 -3.90 -5.65
CA THR A 103 -15.33 -4.21 -6.95
C THR A 103 -13.81 -4.20 -6.91
N PHE A 104 -13.16 -4.92 -7.83
CA PHE A 104 -11.70 -4.93 -7.96
C PHE A 104 -11.12 -3.53 -8.18
N GLU A 105 -11.78 -2.71 -9.00
CA GLU A 105 -11.36 -1.33 -9.25
C GLU A 105 -11.39 -0.48 -7.98
N ALA A 106 -12.45 -0.58 -7.18
CA ALA A 106 -12.56 0.13 -5.91
C ALA A 106 -11.45 -0.27 -4.94
N LEU A 107 -11.18 -1.58 -4.83
CA LEU A 107 -10.08 -2.10 -4.00
C LEU A 107 -8.70 -1.68 -4.50
N ALA A 108 -8.49 -1.63 -5.82
CA ALA A 108 -7.23 -1.19 -6.40
C ALA A 108 -6.93 0.28 -6.05
N LYS A 109 -7.95 1.13 -6.09
CA LYS A 109 -7.84 2.54 -5.70
C LYS A 109 -7.54 2.69 -4.20
N ASP A 110 -8.29 2.00 -3.36
CA ASP A 110 -8.09 1.98 -1.90
C ASP A 110 -6.69 1.45 -1.53
N TYR A 111 -6.24 0.36 -2.17
CA TYR A 111 -4.90 -0.17 -2.02
C TYR A 111 -3.83 0.88 -2.37
N CYS A 112 -4.02 1.58 -3.50
CA CYS A 112 -3.12 2.62 -3.95
C CYS A 112 -3.09 3.84 -3.00
N GLU A 113 -4.21 4.21 -2.40
CA GLU A 113 -4.30 5.28 -1.41
C GLU A 113 -3.63 4.88 -0.10
N THR A 114 -3.85 3.67 0.37
CA THR A 114 -3.33 3.17 1.64
C THR A 114 -1.82 2.94 1.58
N HIS A 115 -1.34 2.22 0.57
CA HIS A 115 0.07 1.83 0.43
C HIS A 115 0.90 2.82 -0.39
N GLY A 116 0.24 3.71 -1.12
CA GLY A 116 0.89 4.71 -1.98
C GLY A 116 1.31 6.00 -1.28
N LYS A 117 1.15 6.12 0.03
CA LYS A 117 1.50 7.34 0.79
C LYS A 117 2.99 7.70 0.69
N ASP A 118 3.84 6.69 0.69
CA ASP A 118 5.30 6.85 0.58
C ASP A 118 5.81 6.79 -0.86
N TRP A 119 4.91 6.60 -1.83
CA TRP A 119 5.28 6.56 -3.24
C TRP A 119 5.36 7.97 -3.80
N SER A 120 6.26 8.18 -4.77
CA SER A 120 6.24 9.42 -5.57
C SER A 120 4.94 9.48 -6.39
N ASP A 121 4.44 10.70 -6.64
CA ASP A 121 3.21 10.91 -7.44
C ASP A 121 3.30 10.26 -8.82
N LYS A 122 4.48 10.33 -9.45
CA LYS A 122 4.74 9.68 -10.74
C LYS A 122 4.60 8.17 -10.64
N TRP A 123 5.10 7.55 -9.56
CA TRP A 123 5.00 6.11 -9.37
C TRP A 123 3.55 5.69 -9.10
N ARG A 124 2.85 6.41 -8.22
CA ARG A 124 1.45 6.16 -7.88
C ARG A 124 0.53 6.23 -9.10
N LYS A 125 0.66 7.32 -9.89
CA LYS A 125 -0.07 7.48 -11.16
C LYS A 125 0.27 6.36 -12.15
N GLY A 126 1.54 6.02 -12.30
CA GLY A 126 1.98 4.97 -13.21
C GLY A 126 1.53 3.56 -12.78
N TRP A 127 1.44 3.30 -11.47
CA TRP A 127 0.95 2.05 -10.93
C TRP A 127 -0.53 1.85 -11.27
N LEU A 128 -1.37 2.82 -10.98
CA LEU A 128 -2.81 2.74 -11.26
C LEU A 128 -3.10 2.71 -12.76
N ARG A 129 -2.35 3.50 -13.54
CA ARG A 129 -2.51 3.57 -15.01
C ARG A 129 -2.36 2.23 -15.70
N LYS A 130 -1.49 1.35 -15.22
CA LYS A 130 -1.34 0.00 -15.78
C LYS A 130 -2.60 -0.85 -15.56
N LEU A 131 -3.21 -0.77 -14.37
CA LEU A 131 -4.46 -1.47 -14.09
C LEU A 131 -5.62 -0.92 -14.93
N GLU A 132 -5.70 0.39 -15.11
CA GLU A 132 -6.69 1.04 -15.98
C GLU A 132 -6.60 0.53 -17.43
N LEU A 133 -5.39 0.48 -17.97
CA LEU A 133 -5.17 0.10 -19.35
C LEU A 133 -5.41 -1.38 -19.63
N TYR A 134 -5.08 -2.27 -18.69
CA TYR A 134 -5.02 -3.70 -18.97
C TYR A 134 -5.99 -4.55 -18.16
N ALA A 135 -6.36 -4.12 -16.94
CA ALA A 135 -7.13 -4.94 -16.02
C ALA A 135 -8.59 -4.46 -15.86
N PHE A 136 -8.84 -3.15 -15.68
CA PHE A 136 -10.17 -2.65 -15.29
C PHE A 136 -11.25 -2.93 -16.33
N ALA A 137 -10.93 -2.88 -17.62
CA ALA A 137 -11.89 -3.21 -18.66
C ALA A 137 -12.44 -4.65 -18.58
N ARG A 138 -11.66 -5.59 -18.00
CA ARG A 138 -12.00 -7.01 -17.90
C ARG A 138 -12.49 -7.43 -16.52
N ILE A 139 -11.78 -7.01 -15.48
CA ILE A 139 -12.03 -7.46 -14.09
C ILE A 139 -12.41 -6.32 -13.15
N GLY A 140 -12.36 -5.06 -13.58
CA GLY A 140 -12.58 -3.89 -12.72
C GLY A 140 -13.93 -3.90 -12.03
N LYS A 141 -15.00 -4.30 -12.73
CA LYS A 141 -16.37 -4.37 -12.21
C LYS A 141 -16.69 -5.66 -11.46
N LEU A 142 -15.81 -6.66 -11.53
CA LEU A 142 -15.99 -7.91 -10.81
C LEU A 142 -15.66 -7.71 -9.33
N THR A 143 -16.34 -8.47 -8.48
CA THR A 143 -15.98 -8.56 -7.06
C THR A 143 -14.79 -9.49 -6.90
N THR A 144 -14.06 -9.36 -5.80
CA THR A 144 -12.86 -10.20 -5.56
C THR A 144 -13.15 -11.69 -5.50
N CYS A 145 -14.37 -12.08 -5.13
CA CYS A 145 -14.80 -13.48 -5.12
C CYS A 145 -15.06 -14.04 -6.52
N GLN A 146 -15.39 -13.19 -7.49
CA GLN A 146 -15.66 -13.56 -8.88
C GLN A 146 -14.39 -13.66 -9.73
N ILE A 147 -13.26 -13.17 -9.22
CA ILE A 147 -11.99 -13.21 -9.94
C ILE A 147 -11.33 -14.56 -9.66
N ASP A 148 -11.37 -15.42 -10.65
CA ASP A 148 -10.71 -16.71 -10.70
C ASP A 148 -9.47 -16.70 -11.62
N THR A 149 -8.86 -17.84 -11.82
CA THR A 149 -7.69 -18.00 -12.68
C THR A 149 -7.95 -17.61 -14.13
N GLU A 150 -9.14 -17.95 -14.65
CA GLU A 150 -9.47 -17.64 -16.04
C GLU A 150 -9.66 -16.13 -16.24
N GLN A 151 -10.25 -15.43 -15.29
CA GLN A 151 -10.38 -13.98 -15.32
C GLN A 151 -9.01 -13.29 -15.33
N VAL A 152 -8.06 -13.79 -14.54
CA VAL A 152 -6.68 -13.28 -14.54
C VAL A 152 -5.99 -13.59 -15.86
N LEU A 153 -6.13 -14.80 -16.41
CA LEU A 153 -5.57 -15.17 -17.71
C LEU A 153 -6.14 -14.34 -18.86
N ASN A 154 -7.43 -13.99 -18.81
CA ASN A 154 -8.06 -13.11 -19.79
C ASN A 154 -7.44 -11.71 -19.80
N VAL A 155 -6.94 -11.23 -18.68
CA VAL A 155 -6.18 -9.97 -18.59
C VAL A 155 -4.79 -10.15 -19.20
N LEU A 156 -4.09 -11.23 -18.85
CA LEU A 156 -2.66 -11.39 -19.10
C LEU A 156 -2.33 -11.95 -20.49
N ARG A 157 -3.08 -12.94 -21.02
CA ARG A 157 -2.78 -13.61 -22.29
C ARG A 157 -2.55 -12.65 -23.46
N PRO A 158 -3.39 -11.60 -23.67
CA PRO A 158 -3.22 -10.69 -24.81
C PRO A 158 -1.93 -9.88 -24.79
N ILE A 159 -1.35 -9.68 -23.59
CA ILE A 159 -0.14 -8.86 -23.41
C ILE A 159 1.09 -9.67 -23.01
N TRP A 160 0.93 -10.99 -22.76
CA TRP A 160 2.00 -11.82 -22.22
C TRP A 160 3.16 -12.01 -23.18
N SER A 161 2.90 -12.27 -24.46
CA SER A 161 3.93 -12.46 -25.48
C SER A 161 4.50 -11.14 -26.02
N VAL A 162 3.68 -10.09 -26.06
CA VAL A 162 4.04 -8.80 -26.70
C VAL A 162 4.73 -7.85 -25.73
N LYS A 163 4.22 -7.77 -24.48
CA LYS A 163 4.68 -6.86 -23.41
C LYS A 163 4.88 -7.62 -22.10
N THR A 164 5.65 -8.70 -22.14
CA THR A 164 5.80 -9.66 -21.03
C THR A 164 6.16 -8.98 -19.70
N ARG A 165 7.05 -7.98 -19.72
CA ARG A 165 7.43 -7.24 -18.53
C ARG A 165 6.25 -6.50 -17.91
N THR A 166 5.49 -5.77 -18.72
CA THR A 166 4.27 -5.06 -18.30
C THR A 166 3.21 -6.05 -17.81
N ALA A 167 3.04 -7.18 -18.50
CA ALA A 167 2.12 -8.23 -18.10
C ALA A 167 2.48 -8.82 -16.72
N ASP A 168 3.77 -9.07 -16.44
CA ASP A 168 4.23 -9.56 -15.13
C ASP A 168 4.05 -8.49 -14.03
N GLU A 169 4.22 -7.22 -14.35
CA GLU A 169 3.94 -6.11 -13.42
C GLU A 169 2.43 -6.02 -13.10
N VAL A 170 1.56 -6.08 -14.13
CA VAL A 170 0.08 -6.11 -13.95
C VAL A 170 -0.35 -7.33 -13.15
N ARG A 171 0.21 -8.52 -13.44
CA ARG A 171 -0.03 -9.73 -12.67
C ARG A 171 0.31 -9.52 -11.19
N GLY A 172 1.49 -8.95 -10.90
CA GLY A 172 1.93 -8.66 -9.54
C GLY A 172 1.02 -7.67 -8.82
N GLN A 173 0.50 -6.66 -9.53
CA GLN A 173 -0.47 -5.72 -8.98
C GLN A 173 -1.80 -6.40 -8.63
N ILE A 174 -2.31 -7.27 -9.53
CA ILE A 174 -3.52 -8.06 -9.27
C ILE A 174 -3.31 -8.98 -8.06
N GLU A 175 -2.15 -9.66 -7.98
CA GLU A 175 -1.78 -10.52 -6.86
C GLU A 175 -1.82 -9.76 -5.54
N GLN A 176 -1.18 -8.59 -5.47
CA GLN A 176 -1.13 -7.74 -4.27
C GLN A 176 -2.52 -7.30 -3.80
N ILE A 177 -3.38 -6.86 -4.72
CA ILE A 177 -4.74 -6.42 -4.40
C ILE A 177 -5.59 -7.59 -3.88
N LEU A 178 -5.49 -8.76 -4.51
CA LEU A 178 -6.24 -9.95 -4.09
C LEU A 178 -5.71 -10.54 -2.78
N ASP A 179 -4.42 -10.43 -2.49
CA ASP A 179 -3.84 -10.80 -1.19
C ASP A 179 -4.32 -9.85 -0.08
N ALA A 180 -4.37 -8.55 -0.34
CA ALA A 180 -4.94 -7.57 0.57
C ALA A 180 -6.44 -7.85 0.81
N ALA A 181 -7.20 -8.16 -0.25
CA ALA A 181 -8.60 -8.56 -0.13
C ALA A 181 -8.78 -9.80 0.75
N LYS A 182 -7.88 -10.80 0.62
CA LYS A 182 -7.88 -12.00 1.47
C LYS A 182 -7.56 -11.66 2.93
N ALA A 183 -6.56 -10.81 3.17
CA ALA A 183 -6.20 -10.36 4.52
C ALA A 183 -7.35 -9.61 5.22
N HIS A 184 -8.15 -8.86 4.46
CA HIS A 184 -9.36 -8.19 4.96
C HIS A 184 -10.58 -9.12 5.08
N GLY A 185 -10.47 -10.41 4.70
CA GLY A 185 -11.57 -11.38 4.72
C GLY A 185 -12.63 -11.15 3.63
N LEU A 186 -12.29 -10.38 2.58
CA LEU A 186 -13.19 -10.06 1.45
C LEU A 186 -13.19 -11.16 0.38
N ARG A 187 -12.24 -12.09 0.43
CA ARG A 187 -12.17 -13.27 -0.41
C ARG A 187 -11.60 -14.46 0.36
N GLN A 188 -11.96 -15.66 -0.06
CA GLN A 188 -11.42 -16.94 0.45
C GLN A 188 -10.66 -17.68 -0.66
N GLY A 189 -9.91 -18.70 -0.27
CA GLY A 189 -9.16 -19.54 -1.19
C GLY A 189 -7.80 -18.97 -1.58
N ASP A 190 -7.15 -19.63 -2.55
CA ASP A 190 -5.84 -19.24 -3.05
C ASP A 190 -5.91 -18.06 -4.00
N ASN A 191 -4.81 -17.31 -4.11
CA ASN A 191 -4.71 -16.16 -5.00
C ASN A 191 -4.55 -16.64 -6.46
N PRO A 192 -5.51 -16.37 -7.37
CA PRO A 192 -5.46 -16.80 -8.76
C PRO A 192 -4.38 -16.09 -9.59
N ALA A 193 -3.82 -14.99 -9.09
CA ALA A 193 -2.72 -14.28 -9.74
C ALA A 193 -1.33 -14.73 -9.24
N ARG A 194 -1.27 -15.72 -8.32
CA ARG A 194 -0.02 -16.28 -7.83
C ARG A 194 0.81 -16.84 -8.98
N TRP A 195 2.10 -16.49 -9.00
CA TRP A 195 3.00 -16.99 -10.05
C TRP A 195 3.44 -18.42 -9.79
N ARG A 196 4.14 -18.65 -8.66
CA ARG A 196 4.75 -19.94 -8.33
C ARG A 196 3.72 -21.01 -8.01
N GLY A 197 3.83 -22.13 -8.67
CA GLY A 197 2.96 -23.29 -8.48
C GLY A 197 1.55 -23.11 -9.06
N HIS A 198 1.28 -22.00 -9.78
CA HIS A 198 -0.02 -21.71 -10.35
C HIS A 198 0.10 -21.16 -11.79
N LEU A 199 0.21 -19.85 -11.99
CA LEU A 199 0.25 -19.26 -13.33
C LEU A 199 1.52 -19.61 -14.11
N ASP A 200 2.58 -19.99 -13.47
CA ASP A 200 3.79 -20.49 -14.11
C ASP A 200 3.62 -21.82 -14.84
N ASN A 201 2.51 -22.54 -14.61
CA ASN A 201 2.12 -23.73 -15.35
C ASN A 201 1.17 -23.40 -16.52
N LEU A 202 0.59 -22.21 -16.55
CA LEU A 202 -0.42 -21.78 -17.52
C LEU A 202 0.09 -20.71 -18.50
N LEU A 203 1.17 -20.01 -18.16
CA LEU A 203 1.80 -18.98 -18.96
C LEU A 203 3.26 -19.35 -19.28
N ASN A 204 3.76 -18.91 -20.44
CA ASN A 204 5.09 -19.28 -20.89
C ASN A 204 6.19 -18.68 -19.99
N ARG A 205 6.88 -19.54 -19.25
CA ARG A 205 8.00 -19.19 -18.37
C ARG A 205 9.20 -18.67 -19.14
N THR A 206 9.41 -19.13 -20.38
CA THR A 206 10.56 -18.73 -21.21
C THR A 206 10.43 -17.26 -21.63
N GLU A 207 9.24 -16.79 -21.96
CA GLU A 207 9.01 -15.37 -22.27
C GLU A 207 9.29 -14.48 -21.08
N LYS A 208 8.81 -14.86 -19.88
CA LYS A 208 9.12 -14.15 -18.64
C LYS A 208 10.63 -14.11 -18.37
N ARG A 209 11.34 -15.21 -18.59
CA ARG A 209 12.81 -15.27 -18.43
C ARG A 209 13.52 -14.39 -19.46
N LYS A 210 13.10 -14.39 -20.73
CA LYS A 210 13.65 -13.52 -21.79
C LYS A 210 13.42 -12.04 -21.47
N ALA A 211 12.22 -11.66 -21.03
CA ALA A 211 11.89 -10.28 -20.66
C ALA A 211 12.70 -9.75 -19.45
N ARG A 212 13.18 -10.65 -18.58
CA ARG A 212 14.10 -10.30 -17.48
C ARG A 212 15.55 -10.13 -17.93
N LYS A 213 15.97 -10.77 -19.05
CA LYS A 213 17.28 -10.54 -19.63
C LYS A 213 17.26 -9.14 -20.25
N ARG A 214 17.88 -8.19 -19.60
CA ARG A 214 18.09 -6.85 -20.14
C ARG A 214 18.96 -6.98 -21.40
N GLN A 215 18.43 -6.59 -22.55
CA GLN A 215 19.31 -6.18 -23.64
C GLN A 215 19.94 -4.85 -23.20
N HIS A 216 21.28 -4.86 -23.08
CA HIS A 216 22.01 -3.63 -22.85
C HIS A 216 21.89 -2.75 -24.10
N PHE A 217 21.67 -1.47 -23.92
CA PHE A 217 21.82 -0.51 -25.01
C PHE A 217 23.27 -0.56 -25.52
N ALA A 218 23.46 -0.29 -26.81
CA ALA A 218 24.78 -0.10 -27.35
C ALA A 218 25.52 0.97 -26.53
N ALA A 219 26.72 0.66 -26.13
CA ALA A 219 27.56 1.59 -25.37
C ALA A 219 28.83 1.89 -26.17
N MET A 220 29.27 3.14 -26.11
CA MET A 220 30.54 3.54 -26.65
C MET A 220 31.68 2.82 -25.90
N HIS A 221 32.69 2.38 -26.61
CA HIS A 221 33.87 1.83 -25.97
C HIS A 221 34.61 2.93 -25.18
N TRP A 222 35.10 2.62 -24.00
CA TRP A 222 35.74 3.60 -23.12
C TRP A 222 36.94 4.30 -23.77
N ALA A 223 37.68 3.62 -24.66
CA ALA A 223 38.85 4.18 -25.40
C ALA A 223 38.42 5.29 -26.37
N ASP A 224 37.17 5.36 -26.78
CA ASP A 224 36.63 6.37 -27.70
C ASP A 224 36.17 7.64 -26.97
N VAL A 225 36.02 7.58 -25.64
CA VAL A 225 35.54 8.70 -24.82
C VAL A 225 36.40 9.95 -24.93
N PRO A 226 37.77 9.88 -24.95
CA PRO A 226 38.59 11.07 -25.11
C PRO A 226 38.32 11.81 -26.43
N SER A 227 38.17 11.07 -27.54
CA SER A 227 37.88 11.68 -28.84
C SER A 227 36.47 12.32 -28.89
N LEU A 228 35.48 11.74 -28.19
CA LEU A 228 34.19 12.35 -27.98
C LEU A 228 34.29 13.63 -27.17
N MET A 229 35.05 13.62 -26.04
CA MET A 229 35.23 14.80 -25.21
C MET A 229 35.85 15.96 -25.99
N THR A 230 36.85 15.70 -26.83
CA THR A 230 37.46 16.73 -27.71
C THR A 230 36.40 17.37 -28.65
N LYS A 231 35.50 16.55 -29.22
CA LYS A 231 34.41 17.07 -30.06
C LYS A 231 33.41 17.89 -29.27
N LEU A 232 33.03 17.43 -28.08
CA LEU A 232 32.10 18.12 -27.19
C LEU A 232 32.64 19.46 -26.70
N GLN A 233 33.96 19.58 -26.49
CA GLN A 233 34.62 20.83 -26.11
C GLN A 233 34.59 21.93 -27.21
N GLN A 234 34.47 21.48 -28.46
CA GLN A 234 34.30 22.40 -29.60
C GLN A 234 32.85 22.91 -29.75
N ASP A 235 31.87 22.24 -29.12
CA ASP A 235 30.45 22.56 -29.15
C ASP A 235 29.99 23.14 -27.80
N LEU A 236 29.77 24.43 -27.76
CA LEU A 236 29.31 25.17 -26.59
C LEU A 236 27.79 25.12 -26.41
N SER A 237 27.09 24.26 -27.12
CA SER A 237 25.64 24.06 -26.96
C SER A 237 25.31 23.51 -25.58
N PRO A 238 24.16 23.89 -24.98
CA PRO A 238 23.74 23.37 -23.68
C PRO A 238 23.70 21.84 -23.58
N PRO A 239 23.23 21.08 -24.59
CA PRO A 239 23.30 19.62 -24.55
C PRO A 239 24.73 19.06 -24.50
N SER A 240 25.66 19.69 -25.21
CA SER A 240 27.07 19.29 -25.24
C SER A 240 27.74 19.52 -23.89
N ILE A 241 27.52 20.68 -23.29
CA ILE A 241 27.99 21.01 -21.94
C ILE A 241 27.39 20.04 -20.90
N ALA A 242 26.09 19.77 -20.97
CA ALA A 242 25.41 18.82 -20.09
C ALA A 242 26.00 17.41 -20.19
N LEU A 243 26.32 16.97 -21.43
CA LEU A 243 26.92 15.66 -21.65
C LEU A 243 28.37 15.59 -21.12
N GLN A 244 29.16 16.63 -21.29
CA GLN A 244 30.49 16.74 -20.68
C GLN A 244 30.40 16.64 -19.16
N LEU A 245 29.52 17.42 -18.52
CA LEU A 245 29.30 17.39 -17.07
C LEU A 245 28.88 15.98 -16.60
N LEU A 246 27.99 15.32 -17.36
CA LEU A 246 27.53 13.96 -17.07
C LEU A 246 28.68 12.94 -17.13
N ILE A 247 29.53 13.02 -18.16
CA ILE A 247 30.70 12.09 -18.34
C ILE A 247 31.69 12.32 -17.22
N LEU A 248 32.07 13.57 -16.95
CA LEU A 248 33.09 13.92 -15.98
C LEU A 248 32.73 13.65 -14.53
N THR A 249 31.42 13.75 -14.20
CA THR A 249 30.94 13.56 -12.82
C THR A 249 30.35 12.19 -12.57
N GLY A 250 29.99 11.42 -13.61
CA GLY A 250 29.21 10.18 -13.47
C GLY A 250 27.80 10.39 -12.90
N ALA A 251 27.30 11.62 -12.84
CA ALA A 251 26.00 11.97 -12.30
C ALA A 251 24.88 11.40 -13.17
N ARG A 252 23.68 11.23 -12.58
CA ARG A 252 22.50 10.82 -13.37
C ARG A 252 22.01 11.98 -14.25
N SER A 253 21.45 11.66 -15.43
CA SER A 253 20.99 12.65 -16.40
C SER A 253 20.02 13.70 -15.82
N HIS A 254 19.14 13.31 -14.87
CA HIS A 254 18.23 14.25 -14.25
C HIS A 254 18.93 15.19 -13.26
N MET A 255 20.04 14.77 -12.62
CA MET A 255 20.82 15.64 -11.75
C MET A 255 21.45 16.77 -12.56
N VAL A 256 22.04 16.45 -13.72
CA VAL A 256 22.63 17.41 -14.61
C VAL A 256 21.59 18.34 -15.23
N ARG A 257 20.48 17.77 -15.76
CA ARG A 257 19.42 18.56 -16.42
C ARG A 257 18.77 19.62 -15.54
N PHE A 258 18.68 19.37 -14.24
CA PHE A 258 18.08 20.27 -13.27
C PHE A 258 19.11 20.84 -12.28
N ALA A 259 20.39 20.84 -12.65
CA ALA A 259 21.44 21.42 -11.85
C ALA A 259 21.23 22.93 -11.68
N ARG A 260 21.51 23.45 -10.49
CA ARG A 260 21.41 24.86 -10.16
C ARG A 260 22.77 25.38 -9.75
N TRP A 261 23.04 26.65 -10.06
CA TRP A 261 24.30 27.27 -9.70
C TRP A 261 24.58 27.28 -8.20
N GLU A 262 23.55 27.43 -7.38
CA GLU A 262 23.63 27.40 -5.92
C GLU A 262 24.14 26.05 -5.35
N GLU A 263 24.05 24.98 -6.15
CA GLU A 263 24.51 23.65 -5.75
C GLU A 263 26.03 23.48 -5.91
N PHE A 264 26.70 24.38 -6.65
CA PHE A 264 28.11 24.30 -6.95
C PHE A 264 28.94 25.27 -6.10
N ASP A 265 29.80 24.73 -5.25
CA ASP A 265 30.87 25.47 -4.58
C ASP A 265 32.17 25.29 -5.34
N LEU A 266 32.52 26.31 -6.18
CA LEU A 266 33.73 26.26 -6.98
C LEU A 266 35.00 26.60 -6.15
N THR A 267 34.84 27.02 -4.89
CA THR A 267 35.95 27.25 -3.96
C THR A 267 36.30 25.94 -3.24
N ALA A 268 35.31 25.26 -2.76
CA ALA A 268 35.46 23.93 -2.14
C ALA A 268 35.56 22.80 -3.18
N ASN A 269 35.35 23.08 -4.47
CA ASN A 269 35.28 22.11 -5.56
C ASN A 269 34.29 21.00 -5.27
N THR A 270 33.05 21.36 -4.92
CA THR A 270 31.97 20.41 -4.63
C THR A 270 30.66 20.78 -5.34
N TRP A 271 29.90 19.75 -5.68
CA TRP A 271 28.52 19.84 -6.13
C TRP A 271 27.62 19.18 -5.10
N SER A 272 26.82 19.95 -4.39
CA SER A 272 25.90 19.49 -3.34
C SER A 272 24.51 19.31 -3.88
N LEU A 273 24.03 18.06 -3.86
CA LEU A 273 22.70 17.68 -4.31
C LEU A 273 21.80 17.52 -3.09
N PRO A 274 20.71 18.31 -2.95
CA PRO A 274 19.80 18.21 -1.84
C PRO A 274 19.00 16.89 -1.89
N ASP A 275 18.51 16.46 -0.73
CA ASP A 275 17.82 15.19 -0.55
C ASP A 275 16.52 15.07 -1.36
N GLU A 276 15.79 16.18 -1.56
CA GLU A 276 14.57 16.21 -2.38
C GLU A 276 14.81 15.81 -3.84
N ARG A 277 16.01 16.05 -4.35
CA ARG A 277 16.44 15.68 -5.70
C ARG A 277 16.98 14.26 -5.81
N MET A 278 17.27 13.65 -4.67
CA MET A 278 17.84 12.32 -4.62
C MET A 278 16.77 11.23 -4.54
N LYS A 279 16.90 10.18 -5.36
CA LYS A 279 16.02 9.00 -5.29
C LYS A 279 16.02 8.35 -3.91
N THR A 280 17.15 8.44 -3.21
CA THR A 280 17.37 7.87 -1.88
C THR A 280 16.90 8.78 -0.75
N ARG A 281 16.46 10.01 -1.07
CA ARG A 281 16.13 11.07 -0.10
C ARG A 281 17.25 11.29 0.94
N VAL A 282 18.49 11.19 0.48
CA VAL A 282 19.69 11.50 1.25
C VAL A 282 20.52 12.45 0.41
N ALA A 283 20.90 13.60 0.97
CA ALA A 283 21.79 14.55 0.31
C ALA A 283 23.10 13.89 -0.12
N PHE A 284 23.61 14.31 -1.27
CA PHE A 284 24.81 13.70 -1.85
C PHE A 284 25.76 14.78 -2.37
N ILE A 285 27.03 14.64 -2.06
CA ILE A 285 28.07 15.57 -2.48
C ILE A 285 28.96 14.87 -3.51
N ILE A 286 29.16 15.53 -4.66
CA ILE A 286 30.08 15.11 -5.72
C ILE A 286 31.31 16.02 -5.69
N PRO A 287 32.51 15.51 -5.46
CA PRO A 287 33.75 16.28 -5.61
C PRO A 287 33.96 16.60 -7.09
N LEU A 288 34.36 17.83 -7.39
CA LEU A 288 34.59 18.32 -8.74
C LEU A 288 36.07 18.27 -9.07
N ALA A 289 36.41 17.54 -10.13
CA ALA A 289 37.73 17.55 -10.71
C ALA A 289 38.03 18.92 -11.36
N GLU A 290 39.30 19.22 -11.61
CA GLU A 290 39.77 20.46 -12.24
C GLU A 290 39.08 20.69 -13.60
N ASP A 291 38.93 19.66 -14.42
CA ASP A 291 38.24 19.73 -15.71
C ASP A 291 36.77 20.16 -15.58
N VAL A 292 36.07 19.72 -14.52
CA VAL A 292 34.67 20.10 -14.25
C VAL A 292 34.59 21.56 -13.81
N THR A 293 35.50 21.98 -12.96
CA THR A 293 35.53 23.39 -12.51
C THR A 293 35.88 24.33 -13.65
N ALA A 294 36.80 23.92 -14.54
CA ALA A 294 37.13 24.67 -15.75
C ALA A 294 35.91 24.75 -16.69
N LEU A 295 35.24 23.65 -16.94
CA LEU A 295 33.98 23.60 -17.71
C LEU A 295 32.94 24.54 -17.14
N LEU A 296 32.66 24.51 -15.84
CA LEU A 296 31.66 25.33 -15.18
C LEU A 296 32.03 26.85 -15.21
N LYS A 297 33.28 27.17 -15.05
CA LYS A 297 33.75 28.59 -15.17
C LYS A 297 33.59 29.15 -16.58
N GLY A 298 33.64 28.27 -17.60
CA GLY A 298 33.44 28.66 -19.00
C GLY A 298 31.97 28.84 -19.41
N ILE A 299 31.01 28.46 -18.58
CA ILE A 299 29.58 28.59 -18.91
C ILE A 299 29.12 30.03 -18.63
N PRO A 300 28.55 30.74 -19.61
CA PRO A 300 27.97 32.07 -19.37
C PRO A 300 26.84 31.98 -18.35
N ARG A 301 26.89 32.78 -17.31
CA ARG A 301 25.77 32.90 -16.37
C ARG A 301 24.73 33.81 -17.01
N ILE A 302 23.47 33.35 -17.07
CA ILE A 302 22.34 34.15 -17.50
C ILE A 302 22.12 35.20 -16.41
N GLY A 303 22.39 36.47 -16.74
CA GLY A 303 22.13 37.60 -15.86
C GLY A 303 20.73 38.17 -16.08
N ASP A 304 20.23 38.97 -15.13
CA ASP A 304 19.06 39.82 -15.32
C ASP A 304 19.36 41.00 -16.31
N CYS A 305 18.37 41.81 -16.62
CA CYS A 305 18.50 42.96 -17.53
C CYS A 305 19.49 44.04 -17.01
N SER A 306 19.93 43.92 -15.75
CA SER A 306 20.96 44.80 -15.14
C SER A 306 22.38 44.20 -15.18
N GLY A 307 22.54 43.00 -15.74
CA GLY A 307 23.82 42.25 -15.79
C GLY A 307 24.16 41.54 -14.49
N GLN A 308 23.28 41.54 -13.51
CA GLN A 308 23.44 40.75 -12.27
C GLN A 308 23.02 39.32 -12.49
N PRO A 309 23.75 38.31 -11.96
CA PRO A 309 23.31 36.92 -12.04
C PRO A 309 21.99 36.75 -11.30
N ILE A 310 21.01 36.12 -11.98
CA ILE A 310 19.73 35.77 -11.35
C ILE A 310 20.01 34.66 -10.34
N PRO A 311 19.69 34.85 -9.04
CA PRO A 311 20.07 33.90 -7.99
C PRO A 311 19.51 32.51 -8.18
N ASP A 312 18.38 32.35 -8.89
CA ASP A 312 17.65 31.11 -9.11
C ASP A 312 17.74 30.57 -10.55
N SER A 313 18.61 31.14 -11.40
CA SER A 313 18.80 30.57 -12.74
C SER A 313 19.47 29.23 -12.65
N GLY A 314 18.65 28.17 -12.81
CA GLY A 314 19.21 26.82 -13.03
C GLY A 314 20.19 26.87 -14.19
N LEU A 315 21.20 26.00 -14.15
CA LEU A 315 21.94 25.63 -15.36
C LEU A 315 20.91 25.04 -16.32
N SER A 316 20.23 25.93 -17.11
CA SER A 316 19.14 25.51 -18.00
C SER A 316 19.75 24.78 -19.20
N PHE A 317 19.99 23.50 -19.06
CA PHE A 317 20.28 22.59 -20.17
C PHE A 317 18.99 22.14 -20.89
N SER A 318 17.82 22.67 -20.50
CA SER A 318 16.61 22.49 -21.28
C SER A 318 16.63 23.47 -22.43
N SER A 319 16.61 22.96 -23.68
CA SER A 319 16.30 23.79 -24.84
C SER A 319 15.01 24.55 -24.56
N ALA A 320 15.04 25.88 -24.75
CA ALA A 320 13.87 26.70 -24.79
C ALA A 320 13.02 26.30 -26.02
N THR A 321 12.26 25.24 -25.92
CA THR A 321 11.11 24.99 -26.78
C THR A 321 9.89 25.37 -25.97
N ALA A 322 9.40 26.57 -26.26
CA ALA A 322 8.05 26.97 -25.92
C ALA A 322 7.06 25.87 -26.30
N GLY A 323 6.21 25.50 -25.35
CA GLY A 323 4.89 24.89 -25.59
C GLY A 323 4.90 23.57 -26.36
N GLY A 324 4.90 22.45 -25.66
CA GLY A 324 4.61 21.16 -26.21
C GLY A 324 5.16 20.04 -25.34
N SER A 325 4.32 19.39 -24.55
CA SER A 325 4.65 18.12 -23.91
C SER A 325 4.95 17.09 -24.99
N PRO A 326 6.15 16.48 -25.05
CA PRO A 326 6.32 15.32 -25.91
C PRO A 326 5.61 14.14 -25.24
N SER A 327 4.53 13.68 -25.87
CA SER A 327 4.01 12.34 -25.70
C SER A 327 5.11 11.35 -26.06
N LEU A 328 5.69 10.68 -25.08
CA LEU A 328 6.52 9.52 -25.31
C LEU A 328 5.60 8.32 -25.54
N ASN A 329 5.56 7.86 -26.78
CA ASN A 329 5.10 6.53 -27.19
C ASN A 329 5.95 5.42 -26.56
#